data_f34455b2a010584f112ba07f2c855557
#
_entry.id   f34455b2a010584f112ba07f2c855557
#
_cell.length_a   1.000
_cell.length_b   1.000
_cell.length_c   1.000
_cell.angle_alpha   90.00
_cell.angle_beta   90.00
_cell.angle_gamma   90.00
#
_symmetry.space_group_name_H-M   'P 1'
#
loop_
_entity.id
_entity.type
_entity.pdbx_description
1 polymer ?
#
loop_
_entity_poly.entity_id
_entity_poly.type
_entity_poly.pdbx_seq_one_letter_code
_entity_poly.pdbx_strand_id
1 'polypeptide(L)'
;MIRKPIIYALMVIGVVLGSGWLLREEPTAETPVPARPATTQTGAAQVSYSDQDWKDKLTPQQYQVTRKKGTERAFTGEYWDLKDKGTYHCVCCDVPLFESDHKYESGTGWPSFYDVAQGGNVGTEIDRGWFMIRTEVVCNKCDAHLGHVFEDGPDPTGLRYCINSAALDFKSPSEK
;
A
#
# COMPACT_ATOMS: atom_id res chain seq x y z
N MET A 1 -14.63 87.30 -32.44
CA MET A 1 -14.37 86.46 -31.30
C MET A 1 -15.50 85.45 -31.13
N ILE A 2 -15.36 84.30 -31.69
CA ILE A 2 -16.42 83.28 -31.72
C ILE A 2 -15.98 82.12 -30.79
N ARG A 3 -16.67 81.97 -29.66
CA ARG A 3 -16.44 80.87 -28.71
C ARG A 3 -17.17 79.59 -29.19
N LYS A 4 -16.43 78.49 -29.36
CA LYS A 4 -17.00 77.17 -29.69
C LYS A 4 -17.43 76.49 -28.38
N PRO A 5 -18.58 75.79 -28.34
CA PRO A 5 -18.98 75.03 -27.19
C PRO A 5 -18.27 73.64 -27.17
N ILE A 6 -17.82 73.25 -25.97
CA ILE A 6 -17.23 71.92 -25.69
C ILE A 6 -18.39 70.99 -25.43
N ILE A 7 -18.51 69.98 -26.26
CA ILE A 7 -19.45 68.87 -26.09
C ILE A 7 -18.76 67.78 -25.20
N TYR A 8 -19.24 67.64 -23.98
CA TYR A 8 -18.84 66.48 -23.11
C TYR A 8 -19.61 65.27 -23.57
N ALA A 9 -18.89 64.27 -24.13
CA ALA A 9 -19.41 62.96 -24.37
C ALA A 9 -19.31 62.12 -23.08
N LEU A 10 -20.46 61.78 -22.50
CA LEU A 10 -20.59 60.90 -21.38
C LEU A 10 -20.33 59.44 -21.90
N MET A 11 -19.16 58.88 -21.59
CA MET A 11 -18.89 57.44 -21.74
C MET A 11 -19.59 56.69 -20.61
N VAL A 12 -20.64 55.94 -20.94
CA VAL A 12 -21.25 54.96 -20.05
C VAL A 12 -20.38 53.73 -20.09
N ILE A 13 -19.61 53.51 -19.00
CA ILE A 13 -18.86 52.29 -18.81
C ILE A 13 -19.83 51.22 -18.31
N GLY A 14 -20.23 50.34 -19.20
CA GLY A 14 -20.99 49.13 -18.86
C GLY A 14 -20.09 48.14 -18.08
N VAL A 15 -20.31 48.00 -16.79
CA VAL A 15 -19.70 46.97 -15.97
C VAL A 15 -20.43 45.65 -16.31
N VAL A 16 -19.78 44.85 -17.13
CA VAL A 16 -20.20 43.45 -17.31
C VAL A 16 -19.73 42.66 -16.09
N LEU A 17 -20.65 42.39 -15.17
CA LEU A 17 -20.41 41.41 -14.08
C LEU A 17 -20.40 40.02 -14.73
N GLY A 18 -19.21 39.59 -15.13
CA GLY A 18 -18.93 38.20 -15.50
C GLY A 18 -19.02 37.31 -14.27
N SER A 19 -20.14 36.62 -14.14
CA SER A 19 -20.28 35.52 -13.18
C SER A 19 -19.32 34.39 -13.59
N GLY A 20 -18.07 34.50 -13.14
CA GLY A 20 -17.09 33.39 -13.23
C GLY A 20 -17.56 32.27 -12.35
N TRP A 21 -18.19 31.27 -12.95
CA TRP A 21 -18.33 29.96 -12.31
C TRP A 21 -16.94 29.37 -12.21
N LEU A 22 -16.31 29.49 -11.04
CA LEU A 22 -15.18 28.67 -10.65
C LEU A 22 -15.70 27.22 -10.60
N LEU A 23 -15.39 26.46 -11.64
CA LEU A 23 -15.48 24.99 -11.58
C LEU A 23 -14.54 24.56 -10.47
N ARG A 24 -15.12 24.36 -9.29
CA ARG A 24 -14.46 23.71 -8.18
C ARG A 24 -14.27 22.26 -8.62
N GLU A 25 -13.05 21.89 -9.01
CA GLU A 25 -12.71 20.48 -9.20
C GLU A 25 -12.94 19.81 -7.84
N GLU A 26 -13.98 19.00 -7.77
CA GLU A 26 -14.21 18.09 -6.66
C GLU A 26 -12.99 17.15 -6.59
N PRO A 27 -12.40 16.92 -5.39
CA PRO A 27 -11.35 15.91 -5.27
C PRO A 27 -11.95 14.58 -5.72
N THR A 28 -11.36 13.98 -6.76
CA THR A 28 -11.71 12.63 -7.19
C THR A 28 -11.57 11.71 -6.00
N ALA A 29 -12.68 11.14 -5.55
CA ALA A 29 -12.69 10.15 -4.48
C ALA A 29 -11.76 9.01 -4.92
N GLU A 30 -10.66 8.83 -4.19
CA GLU A 30 -9.78 7.67 -4.34
C GLU A 30 -10.65 6.41 -4.25
N THR A 31 -10.67 5.63 -5.31
CA THR A 31 -11.33 4.33 -5.32
C THR A 31 -10.58 3.45 -4.33
N PRO A 32 -11.21 2.98 -3.24
CA PRO A 32 -10.52 2.14 -2.28
C PRO A 32 -10.06 0.86 -2.96
N VAL A 33 -8.81 0.46 -2.72
CA VAL A 33 -8.29 -0.88 -3.08
C VAL A 33 -9.37 -1.89 -2.67
N PRO A 34 -9.82 -2.78 -3.58
CA PRO A 34 -10.90 -3.68 -3.27
C PRO A 34 -10.54 -4.51 -2.04
N ALA A 35 -11.25 -4.26 -0.94
CA ALA A 35 -11.17 -5.08 0.24
C ALA A 35 -11.48 -6.52 -0.16
N ARG A 36 -10.75 -7.46 0.42
CA ARG A 36 -10.95 -8.91 0.26
C ARG A 36 -12.46 -9.20 0.18
N PRO A 37 -12.99 -9.77 -0.91
CA PRO A 37 -14.34 -10.32 -0.86
C PRO A 37 -14.35 -11.32 0.27
N ALA A 38 -15.41 -11.33 1.08
CA ALA A 38 -15.62 -12.35 2.11
C ALA A 38 -15.68 -13.72 1.41
N THR A 39 -14.51 -14.30 1.20
CA THR A 39 -14.37 -15.57 0.52
C THR A 39 -14.78 -16.63 1.54
N THR A 40 -15.86 -17.30 1.27
CA THR A 40 -16.19 -18.60 1.85
C THR A 40 -14.93 -19.44 1.88
N GLN A 41 -14.37 -19.65 3.08
CA GLN A 41 -13.13 -20.39 3.29
C GLN A 41 -13.33 -21.83 2.83
N THR A 42 -12.84 -22.12 1.64
CA THR A 42 -12.76 -23.50 1.17
C THR A 42 -11.55 -24.14 1.83
N GLY A 43 -11.77 -24.78 2.97
CA GLY A 43 -11.11 -25.98 3.46
C GLY A 43 -9.58 -26.15 3.47
N ALA A 44 -8.77 -25.09 3.49
CA ALA A 44 -7.36 -25.20 3.87
C ALA A 44 -7.29 -25.01 5.39
N ALA A 45 -6.91 -26.07 6.13
CA ALA A 45 -6.81 -26.02 7.59
C ALA A 45 -5.98 -24.79 8.01
N GLN A 46 -6.63 -23.84 8.68
CA GLN A 46 -5.98 -22.69 9.28
C GLN A 46 -5.01 -23.22 10.34
N VAL A 47 -3.75 -22.81 10.28
CA VAL A 47 -2.75 -23.24 11.26
C VAL A 47 -3.02 -22.48 12.55
N SER A 48 -3.70 -23.11 13.49
CA SER A 48 -3.99 -22.53 14.80
C SER A 48 -2.84 -22.83 15.76
N TYR A 49 -1.91 -21.90 15.90
CA TYR A 49 -0.90 -21.90 16.95
C TYR A 49 -1.35 -20.97 18.08
N SER A 50 -0.98 -21.33 19.34
CA SER A 50 -1.14 -20.44 20.47
C SER A 50 -0.16 -19.24 20.39
N ASP A 51 -0.42 -18.19 21.16
CA ASP A 51 0.49 -17.03 21.24
C ASP A 51 1.90 -17.46 21.72
N GLN A 52 1.98 -18.47 22.61
CA GLN A 52 3.25 -19.01 23.09
C GLN A 52 3.99 -19.77 21.99
N ASP A 53 3.30 -20.59 21.20
CA ASP A 53 3.92 -21.32 20.08
C ASP A 53 4.57 -20.36 19.08
N TRP A 54 3.91 -19.22 18.80
CA TRP A 54 4.48 -18.18 17.93
C TRP A 54 5.73 -17.54 18.53
N LYS A 55 5.75 -17.28 19.85
CA LYS A 55 6.94 -16.75 20.53
C LYS A 55 8.12 -17.71 20.53
N ASP A 56 7.85 -19.01 20.62
CA ASP A 56 8.88 -20.04 20.61
C ASP A 56 9.42 -20.29 19.17
N LYS A 57 8.59 -20.08 18.16
CA LYS A 57 8.95 -20.27 16.73
C LYS A 57 9.65 -19.08 16.10
N LEU A 58 9.26 -17.85 16.47
CA LEU A 58 9.68 -16.61 15.82
C LEU A 58 10.72 -15.87 16.66
N THR A 59 11.61 -15.14 16.00
CA THR A 59 12.45 -14.17 16.73
C THR A 59 11.57 -13.09 17.36
N PRO A 60 12.05 -12.37 18.38
CA PRO A 60 11.28 -11.28 18.99
C PRO A 60 10.80 -10.24 17.99
N GLN A 61 11.62 -9.88 17.01
CA GLN A 61 11.28 -8.93 15.95
C GLN A 61 10.19 -9.49 15.01
N GLN A 62 10.36 -10.72 14.53
CA GLN A 62 9.37 -11.38 13.69
C GLN A 62 8.01 -11.49 14.38
N TYR A 63 8.01 -11.87 15.68
CA TYR A 63 6.80 -11.93 16.47
C TYR A 63 6.14 -10.55 16.63
N GLN A 64 6.90 -9.51 16.95
CA GLN A 64 6.37 -8.15 17.07
C GLN A 64 5.76 -7.66 15.75
N VAL A 65 6.40 -7.92 14.63
CA VAL A 65 5.89 -7.53 13.31
C VAL A 65 4.65 -8.35 12.96
N THR A 66 4.76 -9.68 12.93
CA THR A 66 3.73 -10.54 12.33
C THR A 66 2.52 -10.79 13.22
N ARG A 67 2.70 -10.76 14.56
CA ARG A 67 1.64 -11.11 15.52
C ARG A 67 1.15 -9.93 16.35
N LYS A 68 1.93 -8.85 16.45
CA LYS A 68 1.55 -7.61 17.16
C LYS A 68 1.37 -6.43 16.21
N LYS A 69 1.36 -6.65 14.88
CA LYS A 69 1.16 -5.64 13.84
C LYS A 69 2.17 -4.48 13.93
N GLY A 70 3.41 -4.82 14.32
CA GLY A 70 4.52 -3.87 14.39
C GLY A 70 5.09 -3.54 13.01
N THR A 71 5.95 -2.52 12.96
CA THR A 71 6.71 -2.15 11.77
C THR A 71 8.18 -2.09 12.14
N GLU A 72 9.03 -2.73 11.37
CA GLU A 72 10.49 -2.63 11.51
C GLU A 72 10.97 -1.23 11.09
N ARG A 73 12.17 -0.85 11.53
CA ARG A 73 12.76 0.42 11.13
C ARG A 73 13.15 0.38 9.64
N ALA A 74 12.86 1.46 8.90
CA ALA A 74 13.25 1.60 7.51
C ALA A 74 14.78 1.45 7.31
N PHE A 75 15.19 0.85 6.21
CA PHE A 75 16.59 0.62 5.81
C PHE A 75 17.39 -0.31 6.75
N THR A 76 16.73 -1.10 7.60
CA THR A 76 17.39 -2.03 8.53
C THR A 76 17.01 -3.48 8.32
N GLY A 77 15.95 -3.77 7.56
CA GLY A 77 15.51 -5.12 7.28
C GLY A 77 16.47 -5.84 6.31
N GLU A 78 16.45 -7.17 6.32
CA GLU A 78 17.36 -7.98 5.51
C GLU A 78 17.13 -7.86 4.01
N TYR A 79 15.87 -7.62 3.58
CA TYR A 79 15.48 -7.74 2.19
C TYR A 79 15.14 -6.40 1.51
N TRP A 80 15.32 -5.25 2.18
CA TRP A 80 14.91 -3.97 1.59
C TRP A 80 15.66 -3.68 0.27
N ASP A 81 16.94 -4.01 0.18
CA ASP A 81 17.81 -3.82 -1.00
C ASP A 81 18.25 -5.13 -1.68
N LEU A 82 17.76 -6.30 -1.23
CA LEU A 82 18.08 -7.59 -1.84
C LEU A 82 17.59 -7.64 -3.28
N LYS A 83 18.47 -8.05 -4.22
CA LYS A 83 18.20 -8.12 -5.68
C LYS A 83 18.27 -9.53 -6.24
N ASP A 84 18.52 -10.51 -5.38
CA ASP A 84 18.64 -11.91 -5.77
C ASP A 84 17.30 -12.45 -6.30
N LYS A 85 17.40 -13.40 -7.23
CA LYS A 85 16.24 -14.07 -7.79
C LYS A 85 15.74 -15.14 -6.85
N GLY A 86 14.42 -15.14 -6.61
CA GLY A 86 13.78 -16.11 -5.73
C GLY A 86 12.37 -15.71 -5.35
N THR A 87 11.84 -16.42 -4.35
CA THR A 87 10.49 -16.25 -3.84
C THR A 87 10.54 -15.84 -2.36
N TYR A 88 9.75 -14.88 -1.98
CA TYR A 88 9.57 -14.45 -0.59
C TYR A 88 8.40 -15.18 0.02
N HIS A 89 8.67 -15.96 1.07
CA HIS A 89 7.70 -16.77 1.79
C HIS A 89 7.26 -16.09 3.08
N CYS A 90 6.12 -16.49 3.62
CA CYS A 90 5.68 -16.07 4.95
C CYS A 90 6.57 -16.70 6.02
N VAL A 91 7.24 -15.90 6.84
CA VAL A 91 8.10 -16.40 7.92
C VAL A 91 7.35 -17.28 8.95
N CYS A 92 6.04 -17.08 9.07
CA CYS A 92 5.20 -17.82 10.00
C CYS A 92 4.81 -19.23 9.51
N CYS A 93 4.39 -19.36 8.25
CA CYS A 93 3.76 -20.59 7.72
C CYS A 93 4.32 -21.07 6.39
N ASP A 94 5.37 -20.43 5.88
CA ASP A 94 6.16 -20.85 4.73
C ASP A 94 5.42 -20.91 3.37
N VAL A 95 4.28 -20.21 3.23
CA VAL A 95 3.62 -20.10 1.93
C VAL A 95 4.25 -18.97 1.10
N PRO A 96 4.35 -19.13 -0.25
CA PRO A 96 4.89 -18.09 -1.12
C PRO A 96 3.96 -16.86 -1.11
N LEU A 97 4.55 -15.67 -0.99
CA LEU A 97 3.83 -14.40 -0.91
C LEU A 97 4.17 -13.47 -2.08
N PHE A 98 5.46 -13.33 -2.40
CA PHE A 98 5.94 -12.42 -3.44
C PHE A 98 7.07 -13.06 -4.24
N GLU A 99 7.21 -12.62 -5.50
CA GLU A 99 8.30 -13.03 -6.38
C GLU A 99 9.30 -11.88 -6.54
N SER A 100 10.59 -12.21 -6.64
CA SER A 100 11.64 -11.21 -6.87
C SER A 100 11.44 -10.40 -8.14
N ASP A 101 10.77 -10.96 -9.14
CA ASP A 101 10.49 -10.29 -10.41
C ASP A 101 9.49 -9.16 -10.27
N HIS A 102 8.69 -9.16 -9.21
CA HIS A 102 7.76 -8.08 -8.88
C HIS A 102 8.36 -7.04 -7.91
N LYS A 103 9.58 -7.29 -7.40
CA LYS A 103 10.25 -6.38 -6.47
C LYS A 103 10.88 -5.19 -7.19
N TYR A 104 10.76 -4.00 -6.60
CA TYR A 104 11.35 -2.78 -7.13
C TYR A 104 11.86 -1.85 -6.03
N GLU A 105 12.69 -0.86 -6.40
CA GLU A 105 13.22 0.14 -5.48
C GLU A 105 12.22 1.30 -5.31
N SER A 106 11.47 1.29 -4.22
CA SER A 106 10.52 2.36 -3.89
C SER A 106 11.15 3.54 -3.17
N GLY A 107 12.38 3.40 -2.67
CA GLY A 107 13.06 4.41 -1.85
C GLY A 107 12.53 4.52 -0.41
N THR A 108 11.56 3.70 -0.01
CA THR A 108 10.94 3.78 1.32
C THR A 108 11.74 3.10 2.43
N GLY A 109 12.68 2.22 2.07
CA GLY A 109 13.52 1.47 3.02
C GLY A 109 12.89 0.16 3.50
N TRP A 110 11.84 -0.31 2.85
CA TRP A 110 11.22 -1.61 3.02
C TRP A 110 11.13 -2.35 1.68
N PRO A 111 11.15 -3.69 1.66
CA PRO A 111 10.85 -4.47 0.47
C PRO A 111 9.53 -4.02 -0.15
N SER A 112 9.56 -3.67 -1.43
CA SER A 112 8.39 -3.17 -2.16
C SER A 112 8.14 -3.99 -3.41
N PHE A 113 6.88 -4.42 -3.58
CA PHE A 113 6.45 -5.26 -4.71
C PHE A 113 5.26 -4.61 -5.40
N TYR A 114 5.18 -4.72 -6.72
CA TYR A 114 4.01 -4.21 -7.46
C TYR A 114 2.92 -5.28 -7.64
N ASP A 115 3.23 -6.57 -7.41
CA ASP A 115 2.26 -7.66 -7.50
C ASP A 115 2.61 -8.78 -6.51
N VAL A 116 1.68 -9.69 -6.29
CA VAL A 116 1.78 -10.84 -5.39
C VAL A 116 2.14 -12.12 -6.14
N ALA A 117 2.67 -13.12 -5.44
CA ALA A 117 2.85 -14.44 -6.02
C ALA A 117 1.49 -15.12 -6.29
N GLN A 118 1.47 -16.02 -7.26
CA GLN A 118 0.28 -16.81 -7.56
C GLN A 118 -0.08 -17.74 -6.37
N GLY A 119 -1.36 -18.04 -6.21
CA GLY A 119 -1.82 -18.97 -5.18
C GLY A 119 -2.73 -18.36 -4.12
N GLY A 120 -2.99 -17.05 -4.16
CA GLY A 120 -3.97 -16.38 -3.29
C GLY A 120 -3.59 -16.35 -1.81
N ASN A 121 -2.28 -16.41 -1.49
CA ASN A 121 -1.77 -16.43 -0.12
C ASN A 121 -1.69 -15.05 0.52
N VAL A 122 -1.81 -13.96 -0.26
CA VAL A 122 -1.81 -12.58 0.23
C VAL A 122 -3.23 -12.05 0.24
N GLY A 123 -3.64 -11.47 1.36
CA GLY A 123 -4.92 -10.81 1.55
C GLY A 123 -4.74 -9.38 2.04
N THR A 124 -5.86 -8.65 2.06
CA THR A 124 -5.88 -7.28 2.57
C THR A 124 -7.01 -7.08 3.56
N GLU A 125 -6.78 -6.25 4.58
CA GLU A 125 -7.75 -5.86 5.59
C GLU A 125 -7.70 -4.34 5.80
N ILE A 126 -8.80 -3.74 6.25
CA ILE A 126 -8.80 -2.31 6.58
C ILE A 126 -8.20 -2.11 7.98
N ASP A 127 -7.07 -1.43 8.03
CA ASP A 127 -6.43 -0.97 9.25
C ASP A 127 -6.97 0.42 9.62
N ARG A 128 -7.78 0.49 10.69
CA ARG A 128 -8.33 1.73 11.25
C ARG A 128 -7.48 2.19 12.43
N GLY A 129 -6.32 2.78 12.12
CA GLY A 129 -5.49 3.40 13.14
C GLY A 129 -6.10 4.70 13.70
N TRP A 130 -5.52 5.22 14.78
CA TRP A 130 -6.03 6.42 15.50
C TRP A 130 -6.10 7.67 14.61
N PHE A 131 -5.25 7.79 13.57
CA PHE A 131 -5.13 9.00 12.75
C PHE A 131 -5.23 8.78 11.25
N MET A 132 -5.28 7.53 10.79
CA MET A 132 -5.36 7.21 9.36
C MET A 132 -6.01 5.85 9.12
N ILE A 133 -6.63 5.73 7.95
CA ILE A 133 -7.13 4.45 7.44
C ILE A 133 -6.13 3.98 6.39
N ARG A 134 -5.66 2.74 6.52
CA ARG A 134 -4.73 2.11 5.57
C ARG A 134 -5.26 0.74 5.18
N THR A 135 -4.74 0.21 4.10
CA THR A 135 -5.00 -1.18 3.72
C THR A 135 -3.84 -2.06 4.18
N GLU A 136 -4.08 -2.84 5.22
CA GLU A 136 -3.13 -3.82 5.77
C GLU A 136 -3.00 -4.99 4.81
N VAL A 137 -1.77 -5.51 4.66
CA VAL A 137 -1.48 -6.74 3.93
C VAL A 137 -1.26 -7.86 4.93
N VAL A 138 -1.97 -8.97 4.75
CA VAL A 138 -1.95 -10.14 5.63
C VAL A 138 -1.69 -11.44 4.87
N CYS A 139 -1.14 -12.43 5.55
CA CYS A 139 -1.05 -13.79 5.02
C CYS A 139 -2.40 -14.49 5.18
N ASN A 140 -3.01 -14.93 4.07
CA ASN A 140 -4.29 -15.64 4.07
C ASN A 140 -4.27 -16.99 4.79
N LYS A 141 -3.07 -17.58 5.00
CA LYS A 141 -2.91 -18.91 5.61
C LYS A 141 -2.84 -18.87 7.14
N CYS A 142 -2.22 -17.82 7.70
CA CYS A 142 -1.93 -17.78 9.15
C CYS A 142 -2.23 -16.41 9.80
N ASP A 143 -2.85 -15.48 9.06
CA ASP A 143 -3.21 -14.14 9.50
C ASP A 143 -2.00 -13.31 10.02
N ALA A 144 -0.79 -13.61 9.53
CA ALA A 144 0.38 -12.81 9.85
C ALA A 144 0.26 -11.42 9.21
N HIS A 145 0.51 -10.37 10.00
CA HIS A 145 0.71 -9.02 9.47
C HIS A 145 1.99 -8.99 8.63
N LEU A 146 1.90 -8.47 7.42
CA LEU A 146 3.02 -8.39 6.48
C LEU A 146 3.49 -6.94 6.29
N GLY A 147 2.54 -6.00 6.21
CA GLY A 147 2.78 -4.60 5.91
C GLY A 147 1.51 -3.90 5.46
N HIS A 148 1.65 -2.97 4.50
CA HIS A 148 0.52 -2.22 3.94
C HIS A 148 0.65 -2.10 2.42
N VAL A 149 -0.47 -1.92 1.73
CA VAL A 149 -0.53 -1.66 0.29
C VAL A 149 -1.01 -0.24 0.04
N PHE A 150 -0.42 0.41 -0.98
CA PHE A 150 -0.67 1.78 -1.41
C PHE A 150 -0.92 1.82 -2.92
N GLU A 151 -1.57 2.86 -3.41
CA GLU A 151 -1.90 3.07 -4.84
C GLU A 151 -0.88 3.98 -5.54
N ASP A 152 0.36 3.98 -5.09
CA ASP A 152 1.48 4.77 -5.61
C ASP A 152 2.59 3.90 -6.21
N GLY A 153 2.26 2.69 -6.64
CA GLY A 153 3.17 1.73 -7.26
C GLY A 153 3.33 1.95 -8.77
N PRO A 154 4.27 1.21 -9.40
CA PRO A 154 4.47 1.24 -10.83
C PRO A 154 3.44 0.39 -11.60
N ASP A 155 3.42 0.58 -12.94
CA ASP A 155 2.74 -0.35 -13.83
C ASP A 155 3.27 -1.79 -13.65
N PRO A 156 2.45 -2.83 -13.88
CA PRO A 156 1.10 -2.78 -14.47
C PRO A 156 -0.05 -2.61 -13.47
N THR A 157 0.21 -2.70 -12.15
CA THR A 157 -0.86 -2.74 -11.15
C THR A 157 -1.17 -1.37 -10.54
N GLY A 158 -0.19 -0.45 -10.55
CA GLY A 158 -0.28 0.80 -9.81
C GLY A 158 -0.18 0.61 -8.29
N LEU A 159 0.02 -0.62 -7.80
CA LEU A 159 0.07 -0.94 -6.38
C LEU A 159 1.51 -1.03 -5.86
N ARG A 160 1.69 -0.61 -4.62
CA ARG A 160 2.93 -0.80 -3.86
C ARG A 160 2.64 -1.57 -2.57
N TYR A 161 2.98 -2.83 -2.57
CA TYR A 161 3.02 -3.66 -1.37
C TYR A 161 4.30 -3.35 -0.60
N CYS A 162 4.20 -2.57 0.47
CA CYS A 162 5.31 -2.18 1.35
C CYS A 162 5.36 -3.15 2.53
N ILE A 163 6.33 -4.06 2.50
CA ILE A 163 6.33 -5.27 3.34
C ILE A 163 7.52 -5.22 4.30
N ASN A 164 7.31 -5.66 5.54
CA ASN A 164 8.40 -5.81 6.51
C ASN A 164 9.30 -7.00 6.13
N SER A 165 10.61 -6.82 6.09
CA SER A 165 11.57 -7.92 5.92
C SER A 165 11.38 -8.99 6.99
N ALA A 166 11.12 -8.59 8.22
CA ALA A 166 10.90 -9.52 9.35
C ALA A 166 9.67 -10.42 9.19
N ALA A 167 8.75 -10.09 8.26
CA ALA A 167 7.59 -10.94 7.93
C ALA A 167 7.89 -11.97 6.82
N LEU A 168 9.06 -11.89 6.21
CA LEU A 168 9.46 -12.66 5.04
C LEU A 168 10.58 -13.66 5.36
N ASP A 169 10.65 -14.71 4.54
CA ASP A 169 11.74 -15.66 4.41
C ASP A 169 12.05 -15.82 2.93
N PHE A 170 13.28 -15.50 2.51
CA PHE A 170 13.67 -15.53 1.11
C PHE A 170 14.25 -16.88 0.73
N LYS A 171 13.75 -17.47 -0.37
CA LYS A 171 14.25 -18.72 -0.93
C LYS A 171 14.75 -18.52 -2.35
N SER A 172 16.00 -18.88 -2.57
CA SER A 172 16.59 -18.91 -3.90
C SER A 172 16.01 -20.04 -4.77
N PRO A 173 16.08 -19.98 -6.10
CA PRO A 173 15.58 -21.03 -6.98
C PRO A 173 16.24 -22.42 -6.76
N SER A 174 17.44 -22.45 -6.18
CA SER A 174 18.20 -23.68 -5.88
C SER A 174 17.74 -24.41 -4.62
N GLU A 175 16.87 -23.79 -3.82
CA GLU A 175 16.36 -24.35 -2.55
C GLU A 175 14.95 -24.94 -2.65
N LYS A 176 14.46 -25.17 -3.89
CA LYS A 176 13.15 -25.75 -4.19
C LYS A 176 13.19 -27.26 -4.27
#